data_aa504158cc414a77f0680a45b05372a4
#
_entry.id   aa504158cc414a77f0680a45b05372a4
#
_cell.length_a   1.000
_cell.length_b   1.000
_cell.length_c   1.000
_cell.angle_alpha   90.00
_cell.angle_beta   90.00
_cell.angle_gamma   90.00
#
_symmetry.space_group_name_H-M   'P 1'
#
loop_
_entity.id
_entity.type
_entity.pdbx_description
1 polymer ?
#
loop_
_entity_poly.entity_id
_entity_poly.type
_entity_poly.pdbx_seq_one_letter_code
_entity_poly.pdbx_strand_id
1 'polypeptide(L)'
;MINRFLDTYGFEGIKGFLLSLFPSFKYGVAGQTISASAVLGFVSSMLGMSPFLIPVMFMAVLVETWTGYKASVKQGGHFESVKFSRCIIKVFIWVALFFMFHSFAMDMQTHQGSWVHMTGFYMFEVLHVATMFYFVIEYGTSILENLAVLDGKPKESLVVAFGAMFESLVSKLKGGQK
;
A
#
# COMPACT_ATOMS: atom_id res chain seq x y z
N MET A 1 20.01 5.12 -46.91
CA MET A 1 19.92 3.64 -47.03
C MET A 1 18.96 3.05 -46.01
N ILE A 2 19.05 3.38 -44.70
CA ILE A 2 18.17 2.87 -43.62
C ILE A 2 16.71 3.20 -43.87
N ASN A 3 16.36 4.43 -44.26
CA ASN A 3 14.96 4.80 -44.49
C ASN A 3 14.31 3.97 -45.61
N ARG A 4 15.02 3.73 -46.74
CA ARG A 4 14.50 2.88 -47.81
C ARG A 4 14.25 1.45 -47.37
N PHE A 5 15.10 0.93 -46.47
CA PHE A 5 14.92 -0.39 -45.91
C PHE A 5 13.64 -0.43 -45.03
N LEU A 6 13.44 0.57 -44.17
CA LEU A 6 12.28 0.67 -43.30
C LEU A 6 10.97 0.87 -44.08
N ASP A 7 11.01 1.65 -45.17
CA ASP A 7 9.87 1.86 -46.08
C ASP A 7 9.43 0.55 -46.75
N THR A 8 10.37 -0.35 -47.07
CA THR A 8 10.05 -1.68 -47.63
C THR A 8 9.24 -2.54 -46.66
N TYR A 9 9.38 -2.34 -45.35
CA TYR A 9 8.62 -3.02 -44.30
C TYR A 9 7.39 -2.23 -43.84
N GLY A 10 7.00 -1.17 -44.56
CA GLY A 10 5.80 -0.38 -44.26
C GLY A 10 5.94 0.62 -43.09
N PHE A 11 7.18 0.94 -42.68
CA PHE A 11 7.42 1.95 -41.69
C PHE A 11 7.72 3.30 -42.33
N GLU A 12 7.06 4.36 -41.86
CA GLU A 12 7.33 5.73 -42.28
C GLU A 12 8.67 6.23 -41.67
N GLY A 13 9.78 5.67 -42.16
CA GLY A 13 11.12 5.95 -41.69
C GLY A 13 11.40 5.49 -40.24
N ILE A 14 12.49 5.97 -39.68
CA ILE A 14 12.94 5.60 -38.31
C ILE A 14 11.88 5.96 -37.22
N LYS A 15 11.21 7.10 -37.39
CA LYS A 15 10.16 7.53 -36.45
C LYS A 15 8.97 6.55 -36.43
N GLY A 16 8.48 6.15 -37.60
CA GLY A 16 7.40 5.18 -37.73
C GLY A 16 7.79 3.81 -37.15
N PHE A 17 9.01 3.37 -37.39
CA PHE A 17 9.57 2.16 -36.79
C PHE A 17 9.61 2.23 -35.26
N LEU A 18 10.18 3.31 -34.69
CA LEU A 18 10.22 3.49 -33.23
C LEU A 18 8.84 3.55 -32.59
N LEU A 19 7.89 4.24 -33.22
CA LEU A 19 6.51 4.29 -32.73
C LEU A 19 5.79 2.94 -32.81
N SER A 20 6.18 2.07 -33.76
CA SER A 20 5.63 0.70 -33.82
C SER A 20 6.18 -0.21 -32.72
N LEU A 21 7.44 0.00 -32.32
CA LEU A 21 8.07 -0.73 -31.19
C LEU A 21 7.47 -0.29 -29.84
N PHE A 22 7.09 0.97 -29.73
CA PHE A 22 6.58 1.56 -28.52
C PHE A 22 5.22 2.25 -28.73
N PRO A 23 4.13 1.48 -28.92
CA PRO A 23 2.80 2.05 -29.19
C PRO A 23 2.32 3.02 -28.13
N SER A 24 2.78 2.87 -26.88
CA SER A 24 2.44 3.75 -25.76
C SER A 24 2.83 5.22 -25.99
N PHE A 25 3.91 5.48 -26.73
CA PHE A 25 4.28 6.85 -27.12
C PHE A 25 3.33 7.43 -28.16
N LYS A 26 2.84 6.61 -29.11
CA LYS A 26 1.87 7.01 -30.13
C LYS A 26 0.55 7.51 -29.51
N TYR A 27 0.11 6.87 -28.42
CA TYR A 27 -1.13 7.20 -27.72
C TYR A 27 -0.96 8.14 -26.53
N GLY A 28 0.24 8.66 -26.29
CA GLY A 28 0.53 9.56 -25.16
C GLY A 28 0.52 8.89 -23.78
N VAL A 29 0.30 7.57 -23.73
CA VAL A 29 0.23 6.81 -22.46
C VAL A 29 1.60 6.74 -21.77
N ALA A 30 2.69 6.73 -22.54
CA ALA A 30 4.04 6.69 -22.00
C ALA A 30 4.35 7.84 -21.05
N GLY A 31 3.95 9.09 -21.42
CA GLY A 31 4.15 10.25 -20.54
C GLY A 31 3.39 10.14 -19.22
N GLN A 32 2.16 9.66 -19.26
CA GLN A 32 1.35 9.44 -18.05
C GLN A 32 1.95 8.35 -17.16
N THR A 33 2.41 7.25 -17.77
CA THR A 33 3.03 6.14 -17.03
C THR A 33 4.33 6.59 -16.35
N ILE A 34 5.20 7.34 -17.06
CA ILE A 34 6.43 7.88 -16.50
C ILE A 34 6.14 8.81 -15.33
N SER A 35 5.16 9.73 -15.48
CA SER A 35 4.77 10.65 -14.41
C SER A 35 4.21 9.92 -13.20
N ALA A 36 3.33 8.94 -13.39
CA ALA A 36 2.78 8.13 -12.32
C ALA A 36 3.87 7.31 -11.60
N SER A 37 4.81 6.73 -12.35
CA SER A 37 5.94 5.98 -11.79
C SER A 37 6.88 6.88 -10.99
N ALA A 38 7.13 8.11 -11.45
CA ALA A 38 7.96 9.08 -10.73
C ALA A 38 7.30 9.51 -9.42
N VAL A 39 6.01 9.80 -9.42
CA VAL A 39 5.25 10.11 -8.20
C VAL A 39 5.26 8.93 -7.24
N LEU A 40 4.98 7.71 -7.72
CA LEU A 40 4.99 6.52 -6.90
C LEU A 40 6.37 6.25 -6.31
N GLY A 41 7.44 6.40 -7.09
CA GLY A 41 8.82 6.26 -6.64
C GLY A 41 9.20 7.31 -5.58
N PHE A 42 8.78 8.56 -5.77
CA PHE A 42 9.00 9.63 -4.80
C PHE A 42 8.28 9.33 -3.47
N VAL A 43 7.00 8.99 -3.51
CA VAL A 43 6.21 8.64 -2.31
C VAL A 43 6.81 7.41 -1.62
N SER A 44 7.20 6.39 -2.38
CA SER A 44 7.88 5.19 -1.91
C SER A 44 9.17 5.53 -1.15
N SER A 45 10.01 6.38 -1.71
CA SER A 45 11.25 6.84 -1.08
C SER A 45 10.99 7.63 0.21
N MET A 46 9.99 8.51 0.21
CA MET A 46 9.64 9.30 1.40
C MET A 46 9.10 8.44 2.55
N LEU A 47 8.34 7.40 2.23
CA LEU A 47 7.72 6.53 3.23
C LEU A 47 8.59 5.32 3.60
N GLY A 48 9.75 5.13 2.97
CA GLY A 48 10.61 3.98 3.20
C GLY A 48 9.99 2.63 2.81
N MET A 49 9.09 2.63 1.83
CA MET A 49 8.34 1.45 1.42
C MET A 49 8.66 1.06 -0.02
N SER A 50 8.49 -0.24 -0.32
CA SER A 50 8.51 -0.69 -1.71
C SER A 50 7.39 -0.02 -2.52
N PRO A 51 7.63 0.37 -3.80
CA PRO A 51 6.61 0.91 -4.69
C PRO A 51 5.37 0.01 -4.84
N PHE A 52 5.51 -1.30 -4.60
CA PHE A 52 4.40 -2.25 -4.63
C PHE A 52 3.51 -2.22 -3.38
N LEU A 53 4.05 -1.84 -2.23
CA LEU A 53 3.29 -1.77 -0.97
C LEU A 53 2.29 -0.61 -0.96
N ILE A 54 2.64 0.52 -1.58
CA ILE A 54 1.79 1.70 -1.59
C ILE A 54 0.42 1.43 -2.25
N PRO A 55 0.35 0.84 -3.46
CA PRO A 55 -0.93 0.43 -4.04
C PRO A 55 -1.70 -0.57 -3.18
N VAL A 56 -1.02 -1.52 -2.54
CA VAL A 56 -1.67 -2.51 -1.65
C VAL A 56 -2.29 -1.81 -0.45
N MET A 57 -1.57 -0.88 0.20
CA MET A 57 -2.09 -0.10 1.32
C MET A 57 -3.26 0.79 0.90
N PHE A 58 -3.16 1.43 -0.27
CA PHE A 58 -4.24 2.21 -0.83
C PHE A 58 -5.49 1.36 -1.10
N MET A 59 -5.33 0.16 -1.64
CA MET A 59 -6.42 -0.80 -1.83
C MET A 59 -7.06 -1.21 -0.50
N ALA A 60 -6.27 -1.43 0.55
CA ALA A 60 -6.81 -1.72 1.89
C ALA A 60 -7.70 -0.58 2.42
N VAL A 61 -7.27 0.68 2.24
CA VAL A 61 -8.06 1.87 2.58
C VAL A 61 -9.38 1.92 1.79
N LEU A 62 -9.32 1.66 0.47
CA LEU A 62 -10.51 1.65 -0.38
C LEU A 62 -11.48 0.56 0.03
N VAL A 63 -10.99 -0.66 0.29
CA VAL A 63 -11.83 -1.79 0.73
C VAL A 63 -12.46 -1.51 2.09
N GLU A 64 -11.69 -1.00 3.07
CA GLU A 64 -12.24 -0.60 4.37
C GLU A 64 -13.34 0.46 4.22
N THR A 65 -13.08 1.51 3.45
CA THR A 65 -14.03 2.59 3.23
C THR A 65 -15.31 2.09 2.57
N TRP A 66 -15.16 1.26 1.53
CA TRP A 66 -16.30 0.68 0.80
C TRP A 66 -17.13 -0.28 1.66
N THR A 67 -16.47 -1.19 2.37
CA THR A 67 -17.15 -2.14 3.26
C THR A 67 -17.82 -1.42 4.44
N GLY A 68 -17.17 -0.41 5.01
CA GLY A 68 -17.73 0.42 6.08
C GLY A 68 -18.96 1.21 5.63
N TYR A 69 -18.94 1.79 4.42
CA TYR A 69 -20.11 2.43 3.84
C TYR A 69 -21.27 1.44 3.67
N LYS A 70 -21.02 0.28 3.07
CA LYS A 70 -22.03 -0.76 2.87
C LYS A 70 -22.62 -1.27 4.20
N ALA A 71 -21.77 -1.50 5.20
CA ALA A 71 -22.19 -1.90 6.53
C ALA A 71 -23.08 -0.83 7.21
N SER A 72 -22.71 0.46 7.08
CA SER A 72 -23.52 1.57 7.60
C SER A 72 -24.91 1.64 6.94
N VAL A 73 -24.97 1.50 5.61
CA VAL A 73 -26.26 1.50 4.88
C VAL A 73 -27.14 0.31 5.31
N LYS A 74 -26.55 -0.88 5.49
CA LYS A 74 -27.30 -2.06 5.96
C LYS A 74 -27.91 -1.88 7.35
N GLN A 75 -27.28 -1.10 8.21
CA GLN A 75 -27.78 -0.75 9.54
C GLN A 75 -28.79 0.42 9.54
N GLY A 76 -29.24 0.86 8.37
CA GLY A 76 -30.18 1.99 8.22
C GLY A 76 -29.52 3.36 8.33
N GLY A 77 -28.20 3.43 8.31
CA GLY A 77 -27.45 4.69 8.30
C GLY A 77 -27.39 5.29 6.89
N HIS A 78 -27.17 6.60 6.86
CA HIS A 78 -26.88 7.34 5.62
C HIS A 78 -25.37 7.65 5.52
N PHE A 79 -24.94 8.14 4.35
CA PHE A 79 -23.58 8.66 4.21
C PHE A 79 -23.40 9.87 5.14
N GLU A 80 -22.52 9.72 6.12
CA GLU A 80 -22.17 10.78 7.05
C GLU A 80 -20.78 11.32 6.71
N SER A 81 -20.67 12.60 6.38
CA SER A 81 -19.40 13.28 6.11
C SER A 81 -18.39 13.15 7.26
N VAL A 82 -18.88 13.08 8.51
CA VAL A 82 -18.04 12.88 9.70
C VAL A 82 -17.32 11.53 9.69
N LYS A 83 -17.99 10.45 9.24
CA LYS A 83 -17.35 9.12 9.13
C LYS A 83 -16.28 9.12 8.06
N PHE A 84 -16.51 9.80 6.94
CA PHE A 84 -15.53 9.96 5.88
C PHE A 84 -14.33 10.80 6.32
N SER A 85 -14.55 11.89 7.06
CA SER A 85 -13.47 12.70 7.63
C SER A 85 -12.57 11.90 8.57
N ARG A 86 -13.14 11.00 9.38
CA ARG A 86 -12.36 10.10 10.24
C ARG A 86 -11.47 9.16 9.43
N CYS A 87 -11.94 8.64 8.29
CA CYS A 87 -11.13 7.83 7.40
C CYS A 87 -9.92 8.63 6.87
N ILE A 88 -10.13 9.86 6.41
CA ILE A 88 -9.06 10.73 5.92
C ILE A 88 -8.03 11.01 7.04
N ILE A 89 -8.48 11.34 8.24
CA ILE A 89 -7.61 11.58 9.40
C ILE A 89 -6.80 10.32 9.73
N LYS A 90 -7.43 9.14 9.71
CA LYS A 90 -6.75 7.86 9.95
C LYS A 90 -5.63 7.63 8.94
N VAL A 91 -5.90 7.83 7.64
CA VAL A 91 -4.89 7.72 6.57
C VAL A 91 -3.75 8.72 6.78
N PHE A 92 -4.07 9.97 7.11
CA PHE A 92 -3.06 11.00 7.35
C PHE A 92 -2.14 10.64 8.53
N ILE A 93 -2.68 10.11 9.63
CA ILE A 93 -1.91 9.65 10.78
C ILE A 93 -0.94 8.53 10.37
N TRP A 94 -1.40 7.55 9.59
CA TRP A 94 -0.55 6.46 9.11
C TRP A 94 0.59 6.95 8.23
N VAL A 95 0.29 7.82 7.27
CA VAL A 95 1.30 8.42 6.38
C VAL A 95 2.33 9.21 7.21
N ALA A 96 1.88 9.98 8.20
CA ALA A 96 2.77 10.74 9.09
C ALA A 96 3.68 9.83 9.92
N LEU A 97 3.17 8.72 10.46
CA LEU A 97 3.96 7.75 11.22
C LEU A 97 5.02 7.07 10.35
N PHE A 98 4.66 6.61 9.15
CA PHE A 98 5.62 6.02 8.21
C PHE A 98 6.73 7.00 7.84
N PHE A 99 6.35 8.21 7.45
CA PHE A 99 7.30 9.26 7.11
C PHE A 99 8.22 9.59 8.28
N MET A 100 7.68 9.74 9.48
CA MET A 100 8.43 10.12 10.67
C MET A 100 9.48 9.05 11.03
N PHE A 101 9.07 7.79 11.15
CA PHE A 101 10.01 6.73 11.54
C PHE A 101 11.08 6.49 10.49
N HIS A 102 10.70 6.51 9.20
CA HIS A 102 11.68 6.41 8.12
C HIS A 102 12.65 7.58 8.10
N SER A 103 12.17 8.82 8.26
CA SER A 103 13.02 10.02 8.28
C SER A 103 14.00 10.00 9.43
N PHE A 104 13.58 9.58 10.63
CA PHE A 104 14.49 9.45 11.78
C PHE A 104 15.51 8.34 11.58
N ALA A 105 15.12 7.19 11.00
CA ALA A 105 16.07 6.15 10.65
C ALA A 105 17.14 6.66 9.68
N MET A 106 16.73 7.34 8.61
CA MET A 106 17.67 7.91 7.62
C MET A 106 18.59 8.97 8.22
N ASP A 107 18.07 9.84 9.09
CA ASP A 107 18.90 10.83 9.80
C ASP A 107 19.96 10.16 10.67
N MET A 108 19.58 9.15 11.45
CA MET A 108 20.51 8.37 12.26
C MET A 108 21.56 7.62 11.42
N GLN A 109 21.16 7.11 10.25
CA GLN A 109 22.06 6.46 9.31
C GLN A 109 23.10 7.42 8.73
N THR A 110 22.71 8.66 8.45
CA THR A 110 23.60 9.67 7.87
C THR A 110 24.72 10.09 8.81
N HIS A 111 24.48 10.08 10.12
CA HIS A 111 25.43 10.49 11.16
C HIS A 111 26.23 9.29 11.74
N GLN A 112 26.57 8.30 10.93
CA GLN A 112 27.30 7.11 11.36
C GLN A 112 28.68 7.47 11.96
N GLY A 113 28.98 6.89 13.10
CA GLY A 113 30.26 7.08 13.82
C GLY A 113 30.12 6.90 15.33
N SER A 114 28.91 6.95 15.86
CA SER A 114 28.61 6.72 17.26
C SER A 114 27.68 5.53 17.43
N TRP A 115 27.94 4.69 18.45
CA TRP A 115 27.05 3.59 18.82
C TRP A 115 25.59 4.06 19.06
N VAL A 116 25.41 5.30 19.52
CA VAL A 116 24.10 5.91 19.72
C VAL A 116 23.32 6.04 18.43
N HIS A 117 23.94 6.51 17.35
CA HIS A 117 23.32 6.66 16.06
C HIS A 117 22.98 5.28 15.45
N MET A 118 23.86 4.29 15.58
CA MET A 118 23.59 2.94 15.11
C MET A 118 22.41 2.30 15.87
N THR A 119 22.34 2.46 17.19
CA THR A 119 21.21 1.98 18.00
C THR A 119 19.93 2.71 17.63
N GLY A 120 19.97 4.02 17.45
CA GLY A 120 18.84 4.84 16.99
C GLY A 120 18.30 4.40 15.63
N PHE A 121 19.19 4.15 14.66
CA PHE A 121 18.82 3.63 13.36
C PHE A 121 18.00 2.32 13.48
N TYR A 122 18.54 1.30 14.15
CA TYR A 122 17.82 0.04 14.30
C TYR A 122 16.51 0.18 15.06
N MET A 123 16.46 1.03 16.08
CA MET A 123 15.24 1.30 16.83
C MET A 123 14.14 1.88 15.92
N PHE A 124 14.47 2.89 15.10
CA PHE A 124 13.48 3.51 14.20
C PHE A 124 13.10 2.58 13.05
N GLU A 125 14.00 1.74 12.53
CA GLU A 125 13.69 0.70 11.54
C GLU A 125 12.72 -0.34 12.13
N VAL A 126 12.92 -0.79 13.35
CA VAL A 126 11.98 -1.71 14.04
C VAL A 126 10.62 -1.05 14.22
N LEU A 127 10.56 0.22 14.65
CA LEU A 127 9.31 0.96 14.78
C LEU A 127 8.61 1.14 13.43
N HIS A 128 9.35 1.40 12.37
CA HIS A 128 8.80 1.52 11.02
C HIS A 128 8.17 0.20 10.55
N VAL A 129 8.88 -0.92 10.69
CA VAL A 129 8.37 -2.25 10.34
C VAL A 129 7.16 -2.63 11.22
N ALA A 130 7.24 -2.38 12.53
CA ALA A 130 6.12 -2.61 13.45
C ALA A 130 4.88 -1.80 13.05
N THR A 131 5.06 -0.56 12.62
CA THR A 131 3.97 0.30 12.13
C THR A 131 3.32 -0.27 10.86
N MET A 132 4.10 -0.86 9.94
CA MET A 132 3.56 -1.54 8.76
C MET A 132 2.68 -2.74 9.15
N PHE A 133 3.15 -3.60 10.06
CA PHE A 133 2.36 -4.73 10.56
C PHE A 133 1.09 -4.25 11.26
N TYR A 134 1.19 -3.22 12.11
CA TYR A 134 0.04 -2.69 12.82
C TYR A 134 -1.00 -2.08 11.86
N PHE A 135 -0.55 -1.40 10.80
CA PHE A 135 -1.44 -0.94 9.73
C PHE A 135 -2.25 -2.12 9.13
N VAL A 136 -1.57 -3.21 8.77
CA VAL A 136 -2.24 -4.39 8.17
C VAL A 136 -3.26 -5.00 9.13
N ILE A 137 -2.90 -5.14 10.41
CA ILE A 137 -3.79 -5.66 11.45
C ILE A 137 -5.00 -4.75 11.62
N GLU A 138 -4.80 -3.45 11.73
CA GLU A 138 -5.85 -2.46 11.98
C GLU A 138 -6.86 -2.40 10.81
N TYR A 139 -6.36 -2.32 9.57
CA TYR A 139 -7.24 -2.32 8.40
C TYR A 139 -7.90 -3.68 8.18
N GLY A 140 -7.17 -4.77 8.39
CA GLY A 140 -7.71 -6.12 8.31
C GLY A 140 -8.84 -6.35 9.31
N THR A 141 -8.65 -5.95 10.57
CA THR A 141 -9.67 -6.04 11.61
C THR A 141 -10.90 -5.21 11.25
N SER A 142 -10.71 -3.96 10.83
CA SER A 142 -11.81 -3.07 10.45
C SER A 142 -12.62 -3.62 9.27
N ILE A 143 -11.95 -4.20 8.27
CA ILE A 143 -12.60 -4.86 7.13
C ILE A 143 -13.42 -6.07 7.60
N LEU A 144 -12.85 -6.95 8.45
CA LEU A 144 -13.54 -8.12 8.98
C LEU A 144 -14.78 -7.74 9.80
N GLU A 145 -14.70 -6.70 10.63
CA GLU A 145 -15.85 -6.17 11.36
C GLU A 145 -16.97 -5.69 10.42
N ASN A 146 -16.60 -4.96 9.36
CA ASN A 146 -17.56 -4.48 8.37
C ASN A 146 -18.20 -5.65 7.61
N LEU A 147 -17.42 -6.67 7.24
CA LEU A 147 -17.92 -7.88 6.58
C LEU A 147 -18.84 -8.69 7.48
N ALA A 148 -18.56 -8.79 8.79
CA ALA A 148 -19.46 -9.44 9.76
C ALA A 148 -20.84 -8.78 9.75
N VAL A 149 -20.89 -7.45 9.80
CA VAL A 149 -22.14 -6.68 9.70
C VAL A 149 -22.86 -6.95 8.37
N LEU A 150 -22.13 -6.99 7.27
CA LEU A 150 -22.68 -7.32 5.93
C LEU A 150 -23.25 -8.74 5.87
N ASP A 151 -22.69 -9.66 6.64
CA ASP A 151 -23.15 -11.06 6.75
C ASP A 151 -24.31 -11.23 7.76
N GLY A 152 -24.71 -10.14 8.42
CA GLY A 152 -25.77 -10.16 9.45
C GLY A 152 -25.32 -10.77 10.77
N LYS A 153 -24.02 -10.87 11.01
CA LYS A 153 -23.41 -11.39 12.24
C LYS A 153 -23.02 -10.25 13.19
N PRO A 154 -22.80 -10.52 14.48
CA PRO A 154 -22.18 -9.57 15.38
C PRO A 154 -20.85 -9.06 14.85
N LYS A 155 -20.57 -7.76 15.03
CA LYS A 155 -19.41 -7.07 14.46
C LYS A 155 -18.07 -7.79 14.73
N GLU A 156 -17.94 -8.37 15.91
CA GLU A 156 -16.71 -9.03 16.38
C GLU A 156 -16.56 -10.48 15.89
N SER A 157 -17.60 -11.08 15.34
CA SER A 157 -17.66 -12.53 15.08
C SER A 157 -16.58 -13.03 14.12
N LEU A 158 -16.31 -12.30 13.04
CA LEU A 158 -15.28 -12.70 12.08
C LEU A 158 -13.87 -12.42 12.59
N VAL A 159 -13.67 -11.39 13.39
CA VAL A 159 -12.38 -11.09 14.03
C VAL A 159 -12.02 -12.18 15.01
N VAL A 160 -12.96 -12.59 15.86
CA VAL A 160 -12.78 -13.70 16.83
C VAL A 160 -12.51 -15.02 16.11
N ALA A 161 -13.27 -15.34 15.06
CA ALA A 161 -13.05 -16.55 14.26
C ALA A 161 -11.67 -16.57 13.60
N PHE A 162 -11.22 -15.44 13.07
CA PHE A 162 -9.89 -15.30 12.46
C PHE A 162 -8.78 -15.46 13.52
N GLY A 163 -8.92 -14.83 14.69
CA GLY A 163 -8.00 -14.98 15.81
C GLY A 163 -7.87 -16.43 16.26
N ALA A 164 -8.98 -17.14 16.45
CA ALA A 164 -8.99 -18.55 16.83
C ALA A 164 -8.31 -19.45 15.77
N MET A 165 -8.54 -19.17 14.48
CA MET A 165 -7.85 -19.88 13.39
C MET A 165 -6.34 -19.64 13.43
N PHE A 166 -5.91 -18.41 13.65
CA PHE A 166 -4.49 -18.06 13.75
C PHE A 166 -3.81 -18.73 14.94
N GLU A 167 -4.43 -18.72 16.11
CA GLU A 167 -3.95 -19.44 17.31
C GLU A 167 -3.82 -20.95 17.05
N SER A 168 -4.80 -21.56 16.37
CA SER A 168 -4.74 -22.96 15.97
C SER A 168 -3.57 -23.28 15.06
N LEU A 169 -3.27 -22.40 14.09
CA LEU A 169 -2.11 -22.54 13.20
C LEU A 169 -0.79 -22.44 13.98
N VAL A 170 -0.65 -21.44 14.85
CA VAL A 170 0.53 -21.23 15.68
C VAL A 170 0.76 -22.42 16.63
N SER A 171 -0.30 -22.96 17.23
CA SER A 171 -0.19 -24.14 18.11
C SER A 171 0.27 -25.39 17.35
N LYS A 172 -0.21 -25.61 16.12
CA LYS A 172 0.24 -26.71 15.25
C LYS A 172 1.72 -26.58 14.88
N LEU A 173 2.20 -25.37 14.59
CA LEU A 173 3.61 -25.10 14.29
C LEU A 173 4.51 -25.39 15.51
N LYS A 174 4.06 -25.04 16.72
CA LYS A 174 4.78 -25.33 17.97
C LYS A 174 4.76 -26.82 18.33
N GLY A 175 3.66 -27.54 18.04
CA GLY A 175 3.52 -28.97 18.32
C GLY A 175 4.26 -29.90 17.36
N GLY A 176 4.64 -29.43 16.18
CA GLY A 176 5.39 -30.20 15.18
C GLY A 176 6.91 -30.29 15.43
N GLN A 177 7.41 -29.73 16.52
CA GLN A 177 8.83 -29.79 16.93
C GLN A 177 9.12 -30.82 18.00
N LYS A 178 8.35 -31.91 18.09
CA LYS A 178 8.65 -33.06 18.95
C LYS A 178 9.14 -34.23 18.12
#